data_452c83c3f87958a9561f915f5af9148d
#
_entry.id   452c83c3f87958a9561f915f5af9148d
#
_cell.length_a   1.000
_cell.length_b   1.000
_cell.length_c   1.000
_cell.angle_alpha   90.00
_cell.angle_beta   90.00
_cell.angle_gamma   90.00
#
_symmetry.space_group_name_H-M   'P 1'
#
loop_
_entity.id
_entity.type
_entity.pdbx_description
1 polymer ?
#
loop_
_entity_poly.entity_id
_entity_poly.type
_entity_poly.pdbx_seq_one_letter_code
_entity_poly.pdbx_strand_id
1 'polypeptide(L)'
;MECKTTADRAWGTITDGEHQIYRCYAASDEAKSPQVRAARHWNFELLRRETEYEMVKRINASLPKKAKIIRIHVSGDFFNQKYFNAWVSVAKLNPNILFYAYTKSLKYWIEYHSSLPTNLKLTASWDKSNSKLIQHYKLKFAKVVFTEEEAKILNLEIDHDDTHAYIGDKSFALLIHGTQPKGTMAAKAKNKLVTSGVKHSYGRRTQRTERIR
;
A
#
# COMPACT_ATOMS: atom_id res chain seq x y z
N MET A 1 9.04 15.60 -2.17
CA MET A 1 8.22 14.93 -1.14
C MET A 1 6.82 14.77 -1.73
N GLU A 2 6.67 13.76 -2.57
CA GLU A 2 5.40 13.46 -3.23
C GLU A 2 4.52 12.66 -2.27
N CYS A 3 3.26 12.95 -2.25
CA CYS A 3 2.25 12.27 -1.46
C CYS A 3 2.21 12.65 0.03
N LYS A 4 1.81 13.87 0.32
CA LYS A 4 1.31 14.24 1.65
C LYS A 4 -0.17 14.60 1.59
N THR A 5 -0.99 13.71 1.04
CA THR A 5 -2.41 13.81 1.31
C THR A 5 -2.65 13.33 2.72
N THR A 6 -3.21 14.17 3.55
CA THR A 6 -3.61 13.83 4.91
C THR A 6 -5.09 14.11 5.11
N ALA A 7 -5.75 13.30 5.94
CA ALA A 7 -7.05 13.64 6.50
C ALA A 7 -6.85 13.99 7.98
N ASP A 8 -7.37 15.13 8.42
CA ASP A 8 -7.26 15.49 9.82
C ASP A 8 -8.04 14.51 10.72
N ARG A 9 -7.60 14.39 11.99
CA ARG A 9 -8.15 13.40 12.91
C ARG A 9 -9.60 13.67 13.32
N ALA A 10 -9.97 14.93 13.48
CA ALA A 10 -11.27 15.31 14.02
C ALA A 10 -12.36 15.23 12.94
N TRP A 11 -12.16 15.94 11.83
CA TRP A 11 -13.19 16.17 10.83
C TRP A 11 -12.98 15.37 9.54
N GLY A 12 -11.77 14.84 9.32
CA GLY A 12 -11.41 14.15 8.09
C GLY A 12 -11.22 15.09 6.89
N THR A 13 -10.98 16.38 7.16
CA THR A 13 -10.67 17.35 6.11
C THR A 13 -9.40 16.95 5.38
N ILE A 14 -9.45 16.87 4.06
CA ILE A 14 -8.30 16.46 3.25
C ILE A 14 -7.46 17.67 2.91
N THR A 15 -6.16 17.57 3.18
CA THR A 15 -5.13 18.47 2.68
C THR A 15 -4.29 17.73 1.67
N ASP A 16 -4.28 18.17 0.41
CA ASP A 16 -3.42 17.66 -0.65
C ASP A 16 -2.06 18.38 -0.57
N GLY A 17 -0.96 17.65 -0.78
CA GLY A 17 0.38 18.22 -0.82
C GLY A 17 0.60 19.08 -2.06
N GLU A 18 1.44 20.11 -1.96
CA GLU A 18 1.69 21.14 -2.98
C GLU A 18 2.12 20.55 -4.35
N HIS A 19 2.87 19.48 -4.36
CA HIS A 19 3.38 18.84 -5.59
C HIS A 19 2.73 17.49 -5.90
N GLN A 20 1.53 17.26 -5.35
CA GLN A 20 0.87 15.98 -5.51
C GLN A 20 0.17 15.88 -6.84
N ILE A 21 0.55 14.88 -7.64
CA ILE A 21 -0.04 14.63 -8.97
C ILE A 21 -1.35 13.82 -8.91
N TYR A 22 -1.58 13.11 -7.81
CA TYR A 22 -2.83 12.39 -7.54
C TYR A 22 -3.05 12.22 -6.02
N ARG A 23 -4.31 12.18 -5.62
CA ARG A 23 -4.71 11.98 -4.21
C ARG A 23 -4.59 10.52 -3.80
N CYS A 24 -3.98 10.29 -2.62
CA CYS A 24 -3.96 8.97 -2.02
C CYS A 24 -5.38 8.52 -1.63
N TYR A 25 -5.77 7.32 -2.03
CA TYR A 25 -7.10 6.77 -1.72
C TYR A 25 -7.36 6.65 -0.22
N ALA A 26 -6.31 6.36 0.56
CA ALA A 26 -6.43 6.18 2.00
C ALA A 26 -6.93 7.44 2.73
N ALA A 27 -6.48 8.63 2.32
CA ALA A 27 -6.98 9.88 2.86
C ALA A 27 -8.46 10.10 2.51
N SER A 28 -8.85 9.73 1.28
CA SER A 28 -10.26 9.81 0.87
C SER A 28 -11.16 8.86 1.67
N ASP A 29 -10.67 7.67 2.03
CA ASP A 29 -11.41 6.73 2.88
C ASP A 29 -11.58 7.25 4.30
N GLU A 30 -10.53 7.84 4.87
CA GLU A 30 -10.57 8.46 6.21
C GLU A 30 -11.49 9.68 6.26
N ALA A 31 -11.51 10.48 5.19
CA ALA A 31 -12.42 11.60 5.07
C ALA A 31 -13.89 11.18 5.06
N LYS A 32 -14.20 10.08 4.35
CA LYS A 32 -15.57 9.59 4.18
C LYS A 32 -16.11 8.77 5.35
N SER A 33 -15.22 8.14 6.13
CA SER A 33 -15.62 7.21 7.19
C SER A 33 -14.94 7.55 8.51
N PRO A 34 -15.66 8.21 9.44
CA PRO A 34 -15.15 8.49 10.79
C PRO A 34 -14.69 7.22 11.54
N GLN A 35 -15.38 6.10 11.35
CA GLN A 35 -15.04 4.83 11.99
C GLN A 35 -13.71 4.28 11.47
N VAL A 36 -13.49 4.34 10.16
CA VAL A 36 -12.20 3.93 9.55
C VAL A 36 -11.07 4.82 10.06
N ARG A 37 -11.30 6.13 10.09
CA ARG A 37 -10.35 7.11 10.61
C ARG A 37 -9.99 6.83 12.07
N ALA A 38 -11.00 6.66 12.92
CA ALA A 38 -10.81 6.36 14.34
C ALA A 38 -10.03 5.06 14.56
N ALA A 39 -10.39 3.97 13.85
CA ALA A 39 -9.73 2.69 13.97
C ALA A 39 -8.25 2.74 13.54
N ARG A 40 -7.94 3.45 12.44
CA ARG A 40 -6.55 3.62 11.97
C ARG A 40 -5.71 4.41 12.97
N HIS A 41 -6.26 5.50 13.52
CA HIS A 41 -5.58 6.30 14.53
C HIS A 41 -5.38 5.53 15.83
N TRP A 42 -6.39 4.78 16.28
CA TRP A 42 -6.27 3.91 17.45
C TRP A 42 -5.14 2.91 17.30
N ASN A 43 -5.10 2.19 16.18
CA ASN A 43 -4.05 1.21 15.91
C ASN A 43 -2.65 1.85 15.89
N PHE A 44 -2.51 3.02 15.29
CA PHE A 44 -1.24 3.74 15.27
C PHE A 44 -0.81 4.20 16.66
N GLU A 45 -1.71 4.82 17.44
CA GLU A 45 -1.43 5.30 18.80
C GLU A 45 -1.08 4.16 19.76
N LEU A 46 -1.70 3.00 19.57
CA LEU A 46 -1.42 1.80 20.33
C LEU A 46 0.00 1.29 20.02
N LEU A 47 0.26 1.00 18.75
CA LEU A 47 1.52 0.38 18.34
C LEU A 47 2.72 1.31 18.49
N ARG A 48 2.61 2.62 18.27
CA ARG A 48 3.76 3.52 18.38
C ARG A 48 4.34 3.64 19.78
N ARG A 49 3.58 3.26 20.81
CA ARG A 49 3.99 3.31 22.23
C ARG A 49 4.60 1.98 22.70
N GLU A 50 4.44 0.92 21.92
CA GLU A 50 4.90 -0.42 22.27
C GLU A 50 6.37 -0.64 21.94
N THR A 51 6.99 -1.56 22.64
CA THR A 51 8.28 -2.15 22.27
C THR A 51 8.08 -3.08 21.06
N GLU A 52 9.17 -3.44 20.38
CA GLU A 52 9.13 -4.39 19.27
C GLU A 52 8.50 -5.73 19.71
N TYR A 53 8.87 -6.22 20.88
CA TYR A 53 8.33 -7.46 21.43
C TYR A 53 6.79 -7.42 21.65
N GLU A 54 6.30 -6.33 22.23
CA GLU A 54 4.86 -6.12 22.46
C GLU A 54 4.11 -6.02 21.13
N MET A 55 4.65 -5.32 20.14
CA MET A 55 4.09 -5.25 18.80
C MET A 55 3.98 -6.65 18.18
N VAL A 56 5.06 -7.46 18.25
CA VAL A 56 5.04 -8.84 17.73
C VAL A 56 3.93 -9.65 18.39
N LYS A 57 3.85 -9.62 19.71
CA LYS A 57 2.83 -10.36 20.48
C LYS A 57 1.42 -9.93 20.07
N ARG A 58 1.17 -8.63 20.00
CA ARG A 58 -0.15 -8.08 19.66
C ARG A 58 -0.54 -8.36 18.22
N ILE A 59 0.35 -8.11 17.27
CA ILE A 59 0.09 -8.35 15.85
C ILE A 59 -0.18 -9.85 15.63
N ASN A 60 0.68 -10.71 16.16
CA ASN A 60 0.54 -12.15 16.00
C ASN A 60 -0.80 -12.67 16.59
N ALA A 61 -1.22 -12.16 17.74
CA ALA A 61 -2.50 -12.52 18.35
C ALA A 61 -3.72 -12.01 17.55
N SER A 62 -3.55 -10.96 16.74
CA SER A 62 -4.62 -10.38 15.93
C SER A 62 -4.80 -11.03 14.55
N LEU A 63 -3.88 -11.92 14.14
CA LEU A 63 -3.96 -12.55 12.83
C LEU A 63 -5.20 -13.44 12.70
N PRO A 64 -5.94 -13.36 11.59
CA PRO A 64 -7.09 -14.24 11.37
C PRO A 64 -6.64 -15.71 11.27
N LYS A 65 -7.24 -16.59 12.07
CA LYS A 65 -6.84 -18.02 12.20
C LYS A 65 -6.78 -18.81 10.89
N LYS A 66 -7.58 -18.40 9.87
CA LYS A 66 -7.67 -19.09 8.58
C LYS A 66 -6.99 -18.34 7.44
N ALA A 67 -6.29 -17.25 7.73
CA ALA A 67 -5.64 -16.46 6.71
C ALA A 67 -4.48 -17.24 6.06
N LYS A 68 -4.40 -17.19 4.74
CA LYS A 68 -3.30 -17.72 3.95
C LYS A 68 -2.45 -16.60 3.36
N ILE A 69 -3.09 -15.47 3.06
CA ILE A 69 -2.45 -14.26 2.53
C ILE A 69 -2.94 -13.07 3.34
N ILE A 70 -2.02 -12.22 3.77
CA ILE A 70 -2.32 -11.01 4.54
C ILE A 70 -1.64 -9.81 3.91
N ARG A 71 -2.44 -8.80 3.53
CA ARG A 71 -1.94 -7.46 3.22
C ARG A 71 -1.71 -6.71 4.53
N ILE A 72 -0.47 -6.31 4.80
CA ILE A 72 -0.09 -5.67 6.07
C ILE A 72 -0.78 -4.32 6.24
N HIS A 73 -0.75 -3.48 5.22
CA HIS A 73 -1.36 -2.17 5.26
C HIS A 73 -2.44 -2.02 4.17
N VAL A 74 -3.66 -1.69 4.56
CA VAL A 74 -4.67 -1.13 3.65
C VAL A 74 -4.42 0.36 3.50
N SER A 75 -3.95 1.00 4.56
CA SER A 75 -3.60 2.42 4.63
C SER A 75 -2.43 2.62 5.60
N GLY A 76 -1.65 3.69 5.39
CA GLY A 76 -0.44 3.94 6.17
C GLY A 76 0.77 3.18 5.63
N ASP A 77 1.84 3.19 6.41
CA ASP A 77 3.13 2.58 6.06
C ASP A 77 3.89 2.20 7.35
N PHE A 78 5.04 1.59 7.22
CA PHE A 78 5.94 1.36 8.33
C PHE A 78 6.43 2.71 8.90
N PHE A 79 6.01 3.04 10.10
CA PHE A 79 6.27 4.34 10.70
C PHE A 79 7.62 4.44 11.42
N ASN A 80 8.22 3.31 11.80
CA ASN A 80 9.58 3.25 12.34
C ASN A 80 10.20 1.85 12.15
N GLN A 81 11.51 1.72 12.45
CA GLN A 81 12.26 0.47 12.31
C GLN A 81 11.71 -0.64 13.21
N LYS A 82 11.35 -0.34 14.46
CA LYS A 82 10.79 -1.34 15.39
C LYS A 82 9.53 -1.99 14.85
N TYR A 83 8.64 -1.20 14.25
CA TYR A 83 7.39 -1.71 13.67
C TYR A 83 7.65 -2.55 12.42
N PHE A 84 8.63 -2.17 11.60
CA PHE A 84 9.07 -2.98 10.47
C PHE A 84 9.64 -4.32 10.96
N ASN A 85 10.53 -4.29 11.94
CA ASN A 85 11.14 -5.49 12.55
C ASN A 85 10.08 -6.41 13.16
N ALA A 86 9.08 -5.84 13.81
CA ALA A 86 7.96 -6.61 14.37
C ALA A 86 7.23 -7.41 13.27
N TRP A 87 6.97 -6.82 12.10
CA TRP A 87 6.37 -7.54 10.98
C TRP A 87 7.29 -8.59 10.38
N VAL A 88 8.60 -8.36 10.30
CA VAL A 88 9.59 -9.38 9.92
C VAL A 88 9.53 -10.57 10.89
N SER A 89 9.48 -10.30 12.19
CA SER A 89 9.38 -11.32 13.23
C SER A 89 8.05 -12.08 13.16
N VAL A 90 6.93 -11.39 12.95
CA VAL A 90 5.61 -12.01 12.76
C VAL A 90 5.61 -12.92 11.54
N ALA A 91 6.21 -12.51 10.42
CA ALA A 91 6.31 -13.34 9.22
C ALA A 91 7.13 -14.62 9.50
N LYS A 92 8.25 -14.52 10.21
CA LYS A 92 9.07 -15.67 10.61
C LYS A 92 8.30 -16.65 11.51
N LEU A 93 7.47 -16.14 12.42
CA LEU A 93 6.63 -16.96 13.32
C LEU A 93 5.47 -17.66 12.60
N ASN A 94 5.10 -17.18 11.40
CA ASN A 94 3.97 -17.69 10.62
C ASN A 94 4.37 -18.11 9.21
N PRO A 95 5.24 -19.12 9.03
CA PRO A 95 5.79 -19.46 7.72
C PRO A 95 4.75 -19.92 6.70
N ASN A 96 3.58 -20.34 7.15
CA ASN A 96 2.46 -20.80 6.30
C ASN A 96 1.52 -19.68 5.86
N ILE A 97 1.78 -18.43 6.26
CA ILE A 97 1.03 -17.24 5.85
C ILE A 97 1.92 -16.38 4.96
N LEU A 98 1.43 -16.03 3.78
CA LEU A 98 2.07 -15.07 2.91
C LEU A 98 1.69 -13.65 3.33
N PHE A 99 2.67 -12.83 3.66
CA PHE A 99 2.48 -11.42 3.96
C PHE A 99 2.95 -10.56 2.80
N TYR A 100 2.22 -9.49 2.49
CA TYR A 100 2.69 -8.51 1.53
C TYR A 100 2.36 -7.08 1.94
N ALA A 101 3.18 -6.14 1.49
CA ALA A 101 2.98 -4.72 1.73
C ALA A 101 3.48 -3.86 0.57
N TYR A 102 2.76 -2.77 0.33
CA TYR A 102 3.27 -1.63 -0.41
C TYR A 102 3.93 -0.66 0.57
N THR A 103 5.10 -0.14 0.23
CA THR A 103 5.81 0.77 1.14
C THR A 103 6.57 1.88 0.42
N LYS A 104 6.62 3.05 1.05
CA LYS A 104 7.56 4.14 0.74
C LYS A 104 8.69 4.22 1.77
N SER A 105 8.60 3.46 2.85
CA SER A 105 9.58 3.43 3.94
C SER A 105 10.79 2.54 3.60
N LEU A 106 11.39 2.79 2.43
CA LEU A 106 12.43 1.94 1.84
C LEU A 106 13.67 1.77 2.72
N LYS A 107 14.00 2.77 3.56
CA LYS A 107 15.14 2.71 4.46
C LYS A 107 15.07 1.51 5.40
N TYR A 108 13.88 1.18 5.93
CA TYR A 108 13.70 0.04 6.83
C TYR A 108 13.84 -1.30 6.09
N TRP A 109 13.37 -1.36 4.84
CA TRP A 109 13.52 -2.53 4.00
C TRP A 109 14.98 -2.78 3.61
N ILE A 110 15.69 -1.72 3.21
CA ILE A 110 17.08 -1.82 2.75
C ILE A 110 18.00 -2.40 3.83
N GLU A 111 17.75 -2.12 5.11
CA GLU A 111 18.50 -2.72 6.23
C GLU A 111 18.35 -4.25 6.28
N TYR A 112 17.30 -4.81 5.73
CA TYR A 112 17.03 -6.26 5.66
C TYR A 112 17.28 -6.87 4.28
N HIS A 113 17.81 -6.13 3.33
CA HIS A 113 17.82 -6.45 1.89
C HIS A 113 18.02 -7.93 1.53
N SER A 114 18.90 -8.65 2.21
CA SER A 114 19.22 -10.07 1.95
C SER A 114 18.67 -11.04 3.00
N SER A 115 17.94 -10.58 4.02
CA SER A 115 17.53 -11.39 5.17
C SER A 115 16.03 -11.38 5.45
N LEU A 116 15.22 -10.87 4.52
CA LEU A 116 13.76 -10.93 4.63
C LEU A 116 13.29 -12.38 4.57
N PRO A 117 12.30 -12.77 5.38
CA PRO A 117 11.69 -14.09 5.26
C PRO A 117 10.98 -14.23 3.90
N THR A 118 11.06 -15.42 3.32
CA THR A 118 10.55 -15.69 1.95
C THR A 118 9.04 -15.47 1.80
N ASN A 119 8.30 -15.57 2.91
CA ASN A 119 6.87 -15.33 2.99
C ASN A 119 6.49 -13.86 3.28
N LEU A 120 7.46 -12.91 3.28
CA LEU A 120 7.20 -11.47 3.34
C LEU A 120 7.59 -10.81 2.02
N LYS A 121 6.60 -10.40 1.26
CA LYS A 121 6.76 -9.75 -0.05
C LYS A 121 6.56 -8.24 0.07
N LEU A 122 7.56 -7.48 -0.35
CA LEU A 122 7.51 -6.03 -0.31
C LEU A 122 7.51 -5.46 -1.73
N THR A 123 6.71 -4.43 -1.93
CA THR A 123 6.64 -3.68 -3.18
C THR A 123 6.81 -2.19 -2.87
N ALA A 124 7.83 -1.57 -3.43
CA ALA A 124 8.04 -0.14 -3.28
C ALA A 124 6.93 0.64 -3.99
N SER A 125 6.26 1.55 -3.30
CA SER A 125 5.36 2.51 -3.95
C SER A 125 6.21 3.57 -4.63
N TRP A 126 6.36 3.46 -5.95
CA TRP A 126 7.23 4.35 -6.73
C TRP A 126 6.75 5.80 -6.67
N ASP A 127 7.67 6.70 -6.39
CA ASP A 127 7.52 8.13 -6.65
C ASP A 127 8.87 8.75 -7.03
N LYS A 128 8.87 10.01 -7.45
CA LYS A 128 10.08 10.69 -7.89
C LYS A 128 11.14 10.78 -6.78
N SER A 129 10.73 10.91 -5.53
CA SER A 129 11.63 11.10 -4.39
C SER A 129 12.40 9.83 -4.03
N ASN A 130 11.82 8.65 -4.26
CA ASN A 130 12.41 7.36 -3.91
C ASN A 130 12.98 6.56 -5.10
N SER A 131 12.82 7.09 -6.33
CA SER A 131 13.23 6.41 -7.57
C SER A 131 14.70 6.00 -7.59
N LYS A 132 15.60 6.84 -7.08
CA LYS A 132 17.04 6.55 -7.00
C LYS A 132 17.35 5.36 -6.10
N LEU A 133 16.69 5.25 -4.93
CA LEU A 133 16.84 4.11 -4.02
C LEU A 133 16.29 2.83 -4.66
N ILE A 134 15.13 2.89 -5.29
CA ILE A 134 14.53 1.76 -5.99
C ILE A 134 15.48 1.22 -7.05
N GLN A 135 16.05 2.09 -7.88
CA GLN A 135 16.99 1.72 -8.94
C GLN A 135 18.30 1.14 -8.37
N HIS A 136 18.89 1.82 -7.36
CA HIS A 136 20.15 1.41 -6.77
C HIS A 136 20.07 0.02 -6.14
N TYR A 137 19.02 -0.25 -5.37
CA TYR A 137 18.81 -1.54 -4.70
C TYR A 137 18.00 -2.54 -5.53
N LYS A 138 17.64 -2.20 -6.79
CA LYS A 138 16.84 -3.04 -7.70
C LYS A 138 15.56 -3.56 -7.04
N LEU A 139 14.89 -2.71 -6.27
CA LEU A 139 13.69 -3.09 -5.54
C LEU A 139 12.51 -3.26 -6.50
N LYS A 140 11.70 -4.30 -6.26
CA LYS A 140 10.40 -4.43 -6.91
C LYS A 140 9.54 -3.23 -6.56
N PHE A 141 8.86 -2.65 -7.56
CA PHE A 141 8.02 -1.47 -7.35
C PHE A 141 6.68 -1.54 -8.07
N ALA A 142 5.72 -0.79 -7.57
CA ALA A 142 4.47 -0.47 -8.24
C ALA A 142 4.43 1.03 -8.54
N LYS A 143 4.10 1.39 -9.78
CA LYS A 143 3.97 2.78 -10.22
C LYS A 143 2.54 3.08 -10.63
N VAL A 144 1.96 4.16 -10.07
CA VAL A 144 0.66 4.64 -10.54
C VAL A 144 0.83 5.31 -11.89
N VAL A 145 0.00 4.89 -12.85
CA VAL A 145 -0.06 5.42 -14.22
C VAL A 145 -1.47 5.92 -14.52
N PHE A 146 -1.59 6.85 -15.45
CA PHE A 146 -2.87 7.48 -15.78
C PHE A 146 -3.57 6.80 -16.94
N THR A 147 -2.82 6.08 -17.78
CA THR A 147 -3.36 5.35 -18.93
C THR A 147 -2.67 4.00 -19.12
N GLU A 148 -3.31 3.11 -19.88
CA GLU A 148 -2.70 1.82 -20.27
C GLU A 148 -1.50 2.02 -21.21
N GLU A 149 -1.53 3.08 -22.04
CA GLU A 149 -0.43 3.45 -22.92
C GLU A 149 0.81 3.84 -22.12
N GLU A 150 0.64 4.59 -21.01
CA GLU A 150 1.76 4.92 -20.12
C GLU A 150 2.39 3.65 -19.54
N ALA A 151 1.60 2.67 -19.12
CA ALA A 151 2.11 1.39 -18.65
C ALA A 151 2.91 0.65 -19.73
N LYS A 152 2.41 0.61 -20.97
CA LYS A 152 3.09 -0.01 -22.12
C LYS A 152 4.43 0.67 -22.44
N ILE A 153 4.47 2.01 -22.45
CA ILE A 153 5.70 2.79 -22.67
C ILE A 153 6.76 2.47 -21.61
N LEU A 154 6.32 2.28 -20.37
CA LEU A 154 7.18 1.92 -19.24
C LEU A 154 7.53 0.43 -19.18
N ASN A 155 7.00 -0.40 -20.08
CA ASN A 155 7.11 -1.86 -20.08
C ASN A 155 6.70 -2.48 -18.73
N LEU A 156 5.59 -2.00 -18.18
CA LEU A 156 5.00 -2.49 -16.92
C LEU A 156 3.65 -3.15 -17.19
N GLU A 157 3.45 -4.35 -16.66
CA GLU A 157 2.15 -5.00 -16.63
C GLU A 157 1.22 -4.28 -15.66
N ILE A 158 -0.08 -4.19 -15.99
CA ILE A 158 -1.06 -3.55 -15.10
C ILE A 158 -1.61 -4.61 -14.15
N ASP A 159 -1.48 -4.36 -12.87
CA ASP A 159 -2.10 -5.18 -11.83
C ASP A 159 -3.55 -4.71 -11.56
N HIS A 160 -4.47 -5.64 -11.44
CA HIS A 160 -5.89 -5.38 -11.23
C HIS A 160 -6.45 -5.94 -9.92
N ASP A 161 -5.65 -6.69 -9.15
CA ASP A 161 -6.14 -7.43 -7.97
C ASP A 161 -5.10 -7.69 -6.87
N ASP A 162 -4.00 -6.95 -6.87
CA ASP A 162 -2.84 -7.09 -6.00
C ASP A 162 -2.00 -8.37 -6.24
N THR A 163 -2.34 -9.21 -7.23
CA THR A 163 -1.62 -10.45 -7.49
C THR A 163 -0.14 -10.21 -7.74
N HIS A 164 0.21 -9.19 -8.51
CA HIS A 164 1.60 -8.84 -8.76
C HIS A 164 2.36 -8.44 -7.48
N ALA A 165 1.67 -7.95 -6.44
CA ALA A 165 2.33 -7.54 -5.20
C ALA A 165 2.94 -8.74 -4.44
N TYR A 166 2.32 -9.92 -4.54
CA TYR A 166 2.73 -11.10 -3.78
C TYR A 166 3.18 -12.28 -4.64
N ILE A 167 2.94 -12.27 -5.96
CA ILE A 167 3.44 -13.26 -6.91
C ILE A 167 4.53 -12.66 -7.79
N GLY A 168 5.66 -13.36 -7.90
CA GLY A 168 6.79 -12.95 -8.75
C GLY A 168 7.52 -11.70 -8.25
N ASP A 169 8.58 -11.33 -8.97
CA ASP A 169 9.49 -10.25 -8.58
C ASP A 169 9.49 -9.06 -9.56
N LYS A 170 8.66 -9.13 -10.62
CA LYS A 170 8.55 -8.05 -11.60
C LYS A 170 7.84 -6.84 -11.02
N SER A 171 8.34 -5.67 -11.33
CA SER A 171 7.66 -4.41 -11.10
C SER A 171 6.45 -4.27 -12.03
N PHE A 172 5.46 -3.48 -11.62
CA PHE A 172 4.18 -3.39 -12.30
C PHE A 172 3.55 -2.00 -12.20
N ALA A 173 2.51 -1.75 -12.97
CA ALA A 173 1.73 -0.53 -12.95
C ALA A 173 0.39 -0.72 -12.21
N LEU A 174 -0.08 0.36 -11.60
CA LEU A 174 -1.43 0.49 -11.05
C LEU A 174 -2.14 1.64 -11.78
N LEU A 175 -3.30 1.40 -12.35
CA LEU A 175 -4.09 2.48 -12.94
C LEU A 175 -4.58 3.44 -11.86
N ILE A 176 -4.65 4.73 -12.19
CA ILE A 176 -5.15 5.76 -11.28
C ILE A 176 -6.53 5.38 -10.72
N HIS A 177 -6.64 5.40 -9.40
CA HIS A 177 -7.83 4.97 -8.68
C HIS A 177 -8.15 5.90 -7.50
N GLY A 178 -9.16 5.54 -6.70
CA GLY A 178 -9.61 6.35 -5.57
C GLY A 178 -10.32 7.63 -6.02
N THR A 179 -10.66 8.48 -5.06
CA THR A 179 -11.32 9.77 -5.33
C THR A 179 -10.28 10.84 -5.62
N GLN A 180 -10.34 11.43 -6.80
CA GLN A 180 -9.41 12.47 -7.24
C GLN A 180 -10.09 13.84 -7.20
N PRO A 181 -9.36 14.93 -6.88
CA PRO A 181 -9.91 16.28 -6.83
C PRO A 181 -10.46 16.71 -8.19
N LYS A 182 -11.66 17.30 -8.20
CA LYS A 182 -12.31 17.80 -9.42
C LYS A 182 -11.39 18.79 -10.17
N GLY A 183 -11.33 18.67 -11.49
CA GLY A 183 -10.53 19.55 -12.34
C GLY A 183 -9.08 19.12 -12.54
N THR A 184 -8.55 18.22 -11.71
CA THR A 184 -7.15 17.74 -11.84
C THR A 184 -6.97 16.79 -13.03
N MET A 185 -5.72 16.64 -13.49
CA MET A 185 -5.36 15.65 -14.51
C MET A 185 -5.69 14.23 -14.06
N ALA A 186 -5.45 13.91 -12.80
CA ALA A 186 -5.79 12.60 -12.21
C ALA A 186 -7.30 12.31 -12.28
N ALA A 187 -8.15 13.31 -12.00
CA ALA A 187 -9.61 13.15 -12.12
C ALA A 187 -10.04 12.96 -13.58
N LYS A 188 -9.46 13.71 -14.52
CA LYS A 188 -9.75 13.57 -15.96
C LYS A 188 -9.33 12.19 -16.48
N ALA A 189 -8.12 11.73 -16.13
CA ALA A 189 -7.62 10.41 -16.51
C ALA A 189 -8.50 9.30 -15.94
N LYS A 190 -8.83 9.36 -14.66
CA LYS A 190 -9.74 8.39 -14.04
C LYS A 190 -11.11 8.35 -14.71
N ASN A 191 -11.72 9.51 -15.01
CA ASN A 191 -13.01 9.56 -15.71
C ASN A 191 -12.92 8.92 -17.10
N LYS A 192 -11.81 9.15 -17.83
CA LYS A 192 -11.58 8.49 -19.13
C LYS A 192 -11.54 6.96 -18.98
N LEU A 193 -10.85 6.42 -17.97
CA LEU A 193 -10.83 4.98 -17.71
C LEU A 193 -12.24 4.43 -17.42
N VAL A 194 -13.04 5.17 -16.62
CA VAL A 194 -14.44 4.80 -16.35
C VAL A 194 -15.26 4.73 -17.62
N THR A 195 -15.21 5.77 -18.47
CA THR A 195 -15.99 5.84 -19.71
C THR A 195 -15.55 4.81 -20.75
N SER A 196 -14.28 4.42 -20.75
CA SER A 196 -13.73 3.36 -21.63
C SER A 196 -14.00 1.94 -21.11
N GLY A 197 -14.65 1.78 -19.96
CA GLY A 197 -14.91 0.46 -19.35
C GLY A 197 -13.67 -0.25 -18.82
N VAL A 198 -12.53 0.43 -18.72
CA VAL A 198 -11.29 -0.17 -18.22
C VAL A 198 -11.38 -0.40 -16.71
N LYS A 199 -11.06 -1.61 -16.26
CA LYS A 199 -11.00 -1.95 -14.84
C LYS A 199 -9.86 -1.19 -14.17
N HIS A 200 -10.20 -0.23 -13.31
CA HIS A 200 -9.24 0.68 -12.66
C HIS A 200 -9.47 0.81 -11.15
N SER A 201 -10.35 0.00 -10.57
CA SER A 201 -10.59 0.00 -9.13
C SER A 201 -10.63 -1.42 -8.59
N TYR A 202 -10.03 -1.59 -7.44
CA TYR A 202 -10.06 -2.82 -6.65
C TYR A 202 -11.37 -2.85 -5.84
N GLY A 203 -12.49 -3.08 -6.51
CA GLY A 203 -13.81 -3.12 -5.86
C GLY A 203 -13.97 -4.33 -4.95
N ARG A 204 -14.77 -4.18 -3.88
CA ARG A 204 -15.10 -5.25 -2.92
C ARG A 204 -15.61 -6.57 -3.58
N ARG A 205 -16.06 -6.55 -4.83
CA ARG A 205 -16.52 -7.73 -5.57
C ARG A 205 -15.38 -8.68 -5.96
N THR A 206 -14.18 -8.18 -6.23
CA THR A 206 -13.01 -8.99 -6.58
C THR A 206 -12.39 -9.68 -5.35
N GLN A 207 -12.48 -9.05 -4.19
CA GLN A 207 -11.99 -9.66 -2.93
C GLN A 207 -12.94 -10.74 -2.36
N ARG A 208 -14.20 -10.78 -2.81
CA ARG A 208 -15.19 -11.80 -2.35
C ARG A 208 -15.11 -13.12 -3.12
N THR A 209 -14.52 -13.17 -4.30
CA THR A 209 -14.44 -14.38 -5.12
C THR A 209 -13.29 -15.31 -4.73
N GLU A 210 -12.32 -14.86 -3.94
CA GLU A 210 -11.25 -15.69 -3.39
C GLU A 210 -11.51 -16.18 -1.95
N ARG A 211 -12.73 -16.25 -1.51
CA ARG A 211 -13.05 -17.17 -0.42
C ARG A 211 -12.90 -18.58 -0.98
N ILE A 212 -11.70 -19.11 -0.89
CA ILE A 212 -11.40 -20.52 -1.07
C ILE A 212 -12.38 -21.30 -0.20
N ARG A 213 -13.26 -22.05 -0.86
CA ARG A 213 -14.15 -23.03 -0.25
C ARG A 213 -13.34 -24.23 0.24
#